data_1c63ec81a8f9d83628c15090591404b0
#
_entry.id   1c63ec81a8f9d83628c15090591404b0
#
_cell.length_a   1.000
_cell.length_b   1.000
_cell.length_c   1.000
_cell.angle_alpha   90.00
_cell.angle_beta   90.00
_cell.angle_gamma   90.00
#
_symmetry.space_group_name_H-M   'P 1'
#
loop_
_entity.id
_entity.type
_entity.pdbx_description
1 polymer ?
#
loop_
_entity_poly.entity_id
_entity_poly.type
_entity_poly.pdbx_seq_one_letter_code
_entity_poly.pdbx_strand_id
1 'polypeptide(L)'
;MNPLRPLSVPGYRPLFAAMVLTVFAQGAWALYLAMQTLDLGATAATLSSVVAWSGIGLLAGSLPAGVLADRVAKKSIIVGVLTVNLAASTTTSTAAIFDAATFWMLAVSAFVIGVSTAFFFPAYTALVPVLVGSDDLMAVNGLEGTTRPLVGQTLAPGVVGAVIGASVPAAGGYLIAGALGLALIAALRLPAPCSAETDAEAPATSALRDLLDGFGYVARTRWVRSSVLLAAAMGLAVTGPLEVLLPAVIRSTHDNGPAVYGVVLGALGVGGLVGSLVAGSWPTPSHFLPVMVSAWALGCLPLAIPALTNNPWIISAGLAVYGASIGVGMVIWGTVLQEHVPLEMLGRVASLDFFISIAFMPLSIALTGLLSRHIAAASLFIAAGLVPLATTILLAVLGQLRTPRTTPVAAGEE
;
A
#
# COMPACT_ATOMS: atom_id res chain seq x y z
N MET A 1 -11.09 13.60 -18.07
CA MET A 1 -9.66 14.05 -18.01
C MET A 1 -8.78 12.97 -18.66
N ASN A 2 -7.60 13.33 -19.19
CA ASN A 2 -6.69 12.32 -19.73
C ASN A 2 -5.86 11.74 -18.56
N PRO A 3 -5.97 10.43 -18.23
CA PRO A 3 -5.28 9.83 -17.09
C PRO A 3 -3.74 9.84 -17.24
N LEU A 4 -3.22 10.05 -18.46
CA LEU A 4 -1.78 10.13 -18.73
C LEU A 4 -1.24 11.57 -18.69
N ARG A 5 -2.11 12.58 -18.51
CA ARG A 5 -1.70 13.99 -18.48
C ARG A 5 -0.61 14.28 -17.44
N PRO A 6 -0.60 13.70 -16.23
CA PRO A 6 0.48 13.95 -15.26
C PRO A 6 1.87 13.60 -15.78
N LEU A 7 1.99 12.61 -16.67
CA LEU A 7 3.26 12.24 -17.30
C LEU A 7 3.81 13.34 -18.24
N SER A 8 3.02 14.36 -18.59
CA SER A 8 3.53 15.53 -19.32
C SER A 8 4.31 16.48 -18.43
N VAL A 9 4.15 16.43 -17.10
CA VAL A 9 4.86 17.27 -16.14
C VAL A 9 6.32 16.80 -16.00
N PRO A 10 7.32 17.62 -16.36
CA PRO A 10 8.72 17.19 -16.38
C PRO A 10 9.24 16.73 -15.00
N GLY A 11 8.80 17.37 -13.92
CA GLY A 11 9.20 17.02 -12.55
C GLY A 11 8.56 15.71 -12.03
N TYR A 12 7.37 15.36 -12.50
CA TYR A 12 6.65 14.16 -12.08
C TYR A 12 7.17 12.88 -12.75
N ARG A 13 7.64 12.95 -14.01
CA ARG A 13 8.16 11.77 -14.73
C ARG A 13 9.23 10.98 -13.96
N PRO A 14 10.30 11.62 -13.47
CA PRO A 14 11.33 10.90 -12.72
C PRO A 14 10.81 10.37 -11.38
N LEU A 15 9.86 11.07 -10.73
CA LEU A 15 9.23 10.62 -9.51
C LEU A 15 8.37 9.37 -9.76
N PHE A 16 7.56 9.37 -10.81
CA PHE A 16 6.75 8.23 -11.21
C PHE A 16 7.62 7.04 -11.60
N ALA A 17 8.70 7.25 -12.38
CA ALA A 17 9.64 6.19 -12.73
C ALA A 17 10.31 5.58 -11.49
N ALA A 18 10.75 6.41 -10.53
CA ALA A 18 11.30 5.93 -9.27
C ALA A 18 10.27 5.10 -8.48
N MET A 19 9.01 5.52 -8.44
CA MET A 19 7.93 4.78 -7.79
C MET A 19 7.68 3.43 -8.46
N VAL A 20 7.55 3.38 -9.79
CA VAL A 20 7.30 2.14 -10.54
C VAL A 20 8.40 1.11 -10.29
N LEU A 21 9.65 1.54 -10.37
CA LEU A 21 10.82 0.67 -10.16
C LEU A 21 10.95 0.24 -8.69
N THR A 22 10.58 1.09 -7.74
CA THR A 22 10.54 0.75 -6.32
C THR A 22 9.44 -0.28 -6.04
N VAL A 23 8.26 -0.11 -6.58
CA VAL A 23 7.14 -1.06 -6.46
C VAL A 23 7.50 -2.40 -7.10
N PHE A 24 8.18 -2.38 -8.25
CA PHE A 24 8.73 -3.60 -8.86
C PHE A 24 9.71 -4.30 -7.90
N ALA A 25 10.67 -3.56 -7.35
CA ALA A 25 11.65 -4.11 -6.42
C ALA A 25 11.00 -4.70 -5.17
N GLN A 26 9.98 -4.04 -4.60
CA GLN A 26 9.24 -4.53 -3.43
C GLN A 26 8.47 -5.82 -3.71
N GLY A 27 7.74 -5.88 -4.83
CA GLY A 27 7.00 -7.08 -5.23
C GLY A 27 7.91 -8.26 -5.54
N ALA A 28 9.05 -8.00 -6.16
CA ALA A 28 10.08 -8.98 -6.46
C ALA A 28 10.81 -9.48 -5.21
N TRP A 29 11.04 -8.58 -4.22
CA TRP A 29 11.78 -8.88 -2.99
C TRP A 29 11.17 -10.03 -2.19
N ALA A 30 9.85 -10.06 -2.05
CA ALA A 30 9.16 -11.10 -1.32
C ALA A 30 9.45 -12.50 -1.90
N LEU A 31 9.40 -12.62 -3.22
CA LEU A 31 9.71 -13.87 -3.92
C LEU A 31 11.19 -14.23 -3.81
N TYR A 32 12.09 -13.26 -4.06
CA TYR A 32 13.55 -13.48 -3.93
C TYR A 32 13.93 -13.95 -2.52
N LEU A 33 13.42 -13.26 -1.49
CA LEU A 33 13.69 -13.59 -0.09
C LEU A 33 13.26 -15.03 0.23
N ALA A 34 12.07 -15.44 -0.24
CA ALA A 34 11.57 -16.79 -0.04
C ALA A 34 12.45 -17.83 -0.76
N MET A 35 12.74 -17.61 -2.04
CA MET A 35 13.53 -18.55 -2.84
C MET A 35 14.97 -18.67 -2.34
N GLN A 36 15.62 -17.54 -2.00
CA GLN A 36 16.98 -17.56 -1.45
C GLN A 36 17.05 -18.23 -0.08
N THR A 37 16.01 -18.02 0.76
CA THR A 37 15.93 -18.68 2.07
C THR A 37 15.78 -20.19 1.92
N LEU A 38 14.94 -20.65 0.99
CA LEU A 38 14.75 -22.08 0.69
C LEU A 38 16.01 -22.71 0.08
N ASP A 39 16.73 -21.99 -0.77
CA ASP A 39 17.99 -22.43 -1.39
C ASP A 39 19.06 -22.70 -0.34
N LEU A 40 19.06 -21.99 0.78
CA LEU A 40 19.91 -22.26 1.95
C LEU A 40 19.46 -23.48 2.78
N GLY A 41 18.47 -24.23 2.33
CA GLY A 41 17.94 -25.41 3.05
C GLY A 41 17.00 -25.07 4.21
N ALA A 42 16.32 -23.93 4.17
CA ALA A 42 15.41 -23.52 5.25
C ALA A 42 14.20 -24.45 5.40
N THR A 43 13.80 -24.70 6.64
CA THR A 43 12.49 -25.24 6.97
C THR A 43 11.40 -24.15 6.82
N ALA A 44 10.13 -24.57 6.78
CA ALA A 44 9.01 -23.63 6.75
C ALA A 44 9.02 -22.65 7.95
N ALA A 45 9.46 -23.10 9.12
CA ALA A 45 9.58 -22.28 10.31
C ALA A 45 10.69 -21.21 10.15
N THR A 46 11.85 -21.61 9.59
CA THR A 46 12.96 -20.68 9.32
C THR A 46 12.55 -19.65 8.27
N LEU A 47 11.91 -20.08 7.18
CA LEU A 47 11.38 -19.17 6.15
C LEU A 47 10.42 -18.15 6.75
N SER A 48 9.44 -18.63 7.55
CA SER A 48 8.47 -17.75 8.19
C SER A 48 9.14 -16.72 9.11
N SER A 49 10.18 -17.13 9.86
CA SER A 49 10.92 -16.21 10.73
C SER A 49 11.68 -15.14 9.94
N VAL A 50 12.34 -15.51 8.84
CA VAL A 50 13.06 -14.56 7.98
C VAL A 50 12.09 -13.54 7.34
N VAL A 51 10.97 -14.02 6.81
CA VAL A 51 9.95 -13.15 6.20
C VAL A 51 9.30 -12.21 7.23
N ALA A 52 9.08 -12.69 8.47
CA ALA A 52 8.50 -11.87 9.53
C ALA A 52 9.31 -10.60 9.83
N TRP A 53 10.63 -10.63 9.67
CA TRP A 53 11.48 -9.46 9.87
C TRP A 53 11.15 -8.31 8.91
N SER A 54 10.67 -8.59 7.68
CA SER A 54 10.17 -7.53 6.78
C SER A 54 8.98 -6.77 7.38
N GLY A 55 8.01 -7.50 7.93
CA GLY A 55 6.83 -6.91 8.59
C GLY A 55 7.20 -6.14 9.86
N ILE A 56 8.09 -6.71 10.70
CA ILE A 56 8.59 -6.05 11.91
C ILE A 56 9.31 -4.75 11.55
N GLY A 57 10.15 -4.77 10.51
CA GLY A 57 10.84 -3.58 10.02
C GLY A 57 9.87 -2.52 9.52
N LEU A 58 8.86 -2.91 8.74
CA LEU A 58 7.85 -2.02 8.23
C LEU A 58 7.06 -1.33 9.35
N LEU A 59 6.64 -2.08 10.37
CA LEU A 59 5.96 -1.53 11.53
C LEU A 59 6.87 -0.60 12.35
N ALA A 60 8.12 -1.00 12.57
CA ALA A 60 9.08 -0.19 13.31
C ALA A 60 9.39 1.15 12.60
N GLY A 61 9.41 1.14 11.26
CA GLY A 61 9.68 2.33 10.45
C GLY A 61 8.46 3.25 10.25
N SER A 62 7.23 2.72 10.35
CA SER A 62 6.02 3.43 9.91
C SER A 62 5.74 4.73 10.67
N LEU A 63 5.87 4.74 11.99
CA LEU A 63 5.66 5.94 12.79
C LEU A 63 6.79 6.96 12.66
N PRO A 64 8.10 6.59 12.78
CA PRO A 64 9.19 7.53 12.54
C PRO A 64 9.21 8.14 11.15
N ALA A 65 8.71 7.40 10.14
CA ALA A 65 8.70 7.85 8.76
C ALA A 65 7.94 9.16 8.55
N GLY A 66 6.79 9.33 9.20
CA GLY A 66 6.00 10.56 9.10
C GLY A 66 6.74 11.77 9.66
N VAL A 67 7.32 11.59 10.85
CA VAL A 67 8.08 12.68 11.51
C VAL A 67 9.30 13.07 10.69
N LEU A 68 10.01 12.09 10.10
CA LEU A 68 11.18 12.37 9.29
C LEU A 68 10.77 13.01 7.95
N ALA A 69 9.64 12.61 7.38
CA ALA A 69 9.11 13.19 6.15
C ALA A 69 8.81 14.69 6.27
N ASP A 70 8.49 15.17 7.47
CA ASP A 70 8.24 16.58 7.71
C ASP A 70 9.53 17.40 7.95
N ARG A 71 10.59 16.76 8.45
CA ARG A 71 11.84 17.42 8.87
C ARG A 71 12.96 17.36 7.85
N VAL A 72 12.90 16.39 6.94
CA VAL A 72 13.95 16.13 5.95
C VAL A 72 13.37 16.33 4.55
N ALA A 73 14.17 16.89 3.66
CA ALA A 73 13.79 17.04 2.26
C ALA A 73 13.33 15.69 1.69
N LYS A 74 12.10 15.61 1.18
CA LYS A 74 11.45 14.39 0.68
C LYS A 74 12.31 13.66 -0.34
N LYS A 75 12.99 14.42 -1.22
CA LYS A 75 13.97 13.88 -2.17
C LYS A 75 15.09 13.12 -1.47
N SER A 76 15.64 13.66 -0.38
CA SER A 76 16.73 13.01 0.39
C SER A 76 16.27 11.71 1.03
N ILE A 77 15.04 11.66 1.54
CA ILE A 77 14.44 10.44 2.07
C ILE A 77 14.32 9.38 0.97
N ILE A 78 13.75 9.73 -0.20
CA ILE A 78 13.60 8.80 -1.33
C ILE A 78 14.96 8.27 -1.77
N VAL A 79 15.96 9.14 -1.96
CA VAL A 79 17.32 8.75 -2.33
C VAL A 79 17.96 7.84 -1.28
N GLY A 80 17.81 8.16 0.01
CA GLY A 80 18.32 7.34 1.11
C GLY A 80 17.71 5.94 1.13
N VAL A 81 16.38 5.84 1.01
CA VAL A 81 15.65 4.57 0.94
C VAL A 81 16.14 3.71 -0.23
N LEU A 82 16.24 4.31 -1.43
CA LEU A 82 16.69 3.59 -2.62
C LEU A 82 18.14 3.11 -2.49
N THR A 83 19.01 3.92 -1.89
CA THR A 83 20.41 3.55 -1.64
C THR A 83 20.51 2.39 -0.65
N VAL A 84 19.76 2.43 0.44
CA VAL A 84 19.74 1.36 1.46
C VAL A 84 19.20 0.05 0.87
N ASN A 85 18.09 0.12 0.14
CA ASN A 85 17.50 -1.07 -0.49
C ASN A 85 18.41 -1.66 -1.58
N LEU A 86 19.06 -0.81 -2.39
CA LEU A 86 20.05 -1.22 -3.38
C LEU A 86 21.23 -1.94 -2.70
N ALA A 87 21.79 -1.35 -1.64
CA ALA A 87 22.89 -1.94 -0.90
C ALA A 87 22.49 -3.29 -0.29
N ALA A 88 21.34 -3.38 0.38
CA ALA A 88 20.86 -4.62 0.98
C ALA A 88 20.65 -5.73 -0.06
N SER A 89 19.98 -5.43 -1.18
CA SER A 89 19.74 -6.39 -2.26
C SER A 89 21.05 -6.84 -2.92
N THR A 90 21.97 -5.93 -3.19
CA THR A 90 23.27 -6.25 -3.78
C THR A 90 24.11 -7.11 -2.84
N THR A 91 24.16 -6.75 -1.54
CA THR A 91 24.93 -7.49 -0.55
C THR A 91 24.44 -8.93 -0.38
N THR A 92 23.12 -9.12 -0.25
CA THR A 92 22.57 -10.49 -0.11
C THR A 92 22.78 -11.33 -1.36
N SER A 93 22.60 -10.74 -2.54
CA SER A 93 22.82 -11.47 -3.81
C SER A 93 24.28 -11.82 -4.04
N THR A 94 25.19 -10.90 -3.70
CA THR A 94 26.63 -11.15 -3.81
C THR A 94 27.06 -12.25 -2.82
N ALA A 95 26.60 -12.18 -1.57
CA ALA A 95 26.88 -13.21 -0.58
C ALA A 95 26.35 -14.59 -1.03
N ALA A 96 25.17 -14.62 -1.69
CA ALA A 96 24.62 -15.87 -2.21
C ALA A 96 25.46 -16.47 -3.34
N ILE A 97 26.03 -15.67 -4.24
CA ILE A 97 26.93 -16.16 -5.32
C ILE A 97 28.21 -16.76 -4.77
N PHE A 98 28.73 -16.23 -3.65
CA PHE A 98 29.95 -16.71 -3.02
C PHE A 98 29.69 -17.74 -1.90
N ASP A 99 28.51 -18.35 -1.85
CA ASP A 99 28.09 -19.32 -0.81
C ASP A 99 28.28 -18.80 0.63
N ALA A 100 28.28 -17.47 0.80
CA ALA A 100 28.46 -16.79 2.08
C ALA A 100 27.12 -16.24 2.67
N ALA A 101 25.99 -16.47 1.98
CA ALA A 101 24.69 -16.04 2.47
C ALA A 101 24.26 -16.85 3.70
N THR A 102 23.67 -16.18 4.68
CA THR A 102 23.13 -16.79 5.89
C THR A 102 21.70 -16.35 6.13
N PHE A 103 20.93 -17.15 6.88
CA PHE A 103 19.57 -16.78 7.29
C PHE A 103 19.54 -15.44 8.03
N TRP A 104 20.59 -15.15 8.83
CA TRP A 104 20.69 -13.91 9.58
C TRP A 104 20.89 -12.69 8.68
N MET A 105 21.72 -12.82 7.63
CA MET A 105 21.88 -11.76 6.63
C MET A 105 20.56 -11.47 5.92
N LEU A 106 19.81 -12.49 5.54
CA LEU A 106 18.51 -12.34 4.90
C LEU A 106 17.50 -11.69 5.84
N ALA A 107 17.46 -12.10 7.12
CA ALA A 107 16.57 -11.52 8.13
C ALA A 107 16.89 -10.03 8.41
N VAL A 108 18.17 -9.68 8.55
CA VAL A 108 18.62 -8.29 8.73
C VAL A 108 18.28 -7.45 7.50
N SER A 109 18.54 -7.96 6.30
CA SER A 109 18.19 -7.24 5.07
C SER A 109 16.68 -7.08 4.92
N ALA A 110 15.89 -8.10 5.27
CA ALA A 110 14.43 -8.04 5.29
C ALA A 110 13.93 -6.95 6.26
N PHE A 111 14.50 -6.89 7.47
CA PHE A 111 14.19 -5.85 8.45
C PHE A 111 14.54 -4.45 7.93
N VAL A 112 15.75 -4.27 7.43
CA VAL A 112 16.25 -2.98 6.91
C VAL A 112 15.42 -2.49 5.73
N ILE A 113 15.08 -3.37 4.77
CA ILE A 113 14.20 -3.06 3.65
C ILE A 113 12.79 -2.76 4.13
N GLY A 114 12.28 -3.49 5.12
CA GLY A 114 11.00 -3.21 5.75
C GLY A 114 10.96 -1.81 6.35
N VAL A 115 11.94 -1.45 7.19
CA VAL A 115 12.07 -0.09 7.76
C VAL A 115 12.11 0.95 6.64
N SER A 116 13.00 0.79 5.67
CA SER A 116 13.20 1.78 4.62
C SER A 116 11.95 1.95 3.72
N THR A 117 11.20 0.88 3.46
CA THR A 117 9.95 0.90 2.73
C THR A 117 8.90 1.80 3.40
N ALA A 118 8.86 1.80 4.74
CA ALA A 118 7.94 2.66 5.49
C ALA A 118 8.18 4.16 5.24
N PHE A 119 9.41 4.56 4.92
CA PHE A 119 9.74 5.97 4.63
C PHE A 119 9.43 6.38 3.19
N PHE A 120 9.38 5.44 2.25
CA PHE A 120 9.23 5.77 0.83
C PHE A 120 7.89 6.42 0.53
N PHE A 121 6.79 5.75 0.89
CA PHE A 121 5.45 6.19 0.50
C PHE A 121 5.01 7.50 1.14
N PRO A 122 5.24 7.78 2.44
CA PRO A 122 4.94 9.10 3.01
C PRO A 122 5.71 10.23 2.34
N ALA A 123 7.01 10.05 2.07
CA ALA A 123 7.82 11.03 1.37
C ALA A 123 7.36 11.25 -0.08
N TYR A 124 7.02 10.15 -0.78
CA TYR A 124 6.46 10.18 -2.13
C TYR A 124 5.14 10.94 -2.18
N THR A 125 4.18 10.56 -1.32
CA THR A 125 2.84 11.16 -1.26
C THR A 125 2.90 12.66 -0.96
N ALA A 126 3.82 13.08 -0.08
CA ALA A 126 4.02 14.49 0.24
C ALA A 126 4.68 15.28 -0.90
N LEU A 127 5.45 14.62 -1.79
CA LEU A 127 6.12 15.29 -2.92
C LEU A 127 5.21 15.44 -4.15
N VAL A 128 4.23 14.56 -4.33
CA VAL A 128 3.32 14.59 -5.49
C VAL A 128 2.63 15.94 -5.66
N PRO A 129 1.91 16.50 -4.66
CA PRO A 129 1.19 17.77 -4.83
C PRO A 129 2.11 18.96 -5.03
N VAL A 130 3.38 18.88 -4.65
CA VAL A 130 4.39 19.92 -4.90
C VAL A 130 4.81 19.98 -6.38
N LEU A 131 4.76 18.82 -7.07
CA LEU A 131 5.20 18.71 -8.46
C LEU A 131 4.04 18.82 -9.47
N VAL A 132 2.84 18.44 -9.05
CA VAL A 132 1.66 18.34 -9.91
C VAL A 132 0.56 19.25 -9.34
N GLY A 133 -0.08 20.04 -10.21
CA GLY A 133 -1.20 20.89 -9.77
C GLY A 133 -2.40 20.08 -9.26
N SER A 134 -3.24 20.72 -8.43
CA SER A 134 -4.43 20.10 -7.83
C SER A 134 -5.35 19.43 -8.85
N ASP A 135 -5.50 20.01 -10.05
CA ASP A 135 -6.36 19.51 -11.12
C ASP A 135 -5.92 18.14 -11.66
N ASP A 136 -4.65 17.77 -11.49
CA ASP A 136 -4.10 16.52 -11.99
C ASP A 136 -3.94 15.44 -10.90
N LEU A 137 -4.21 15.74 -9.62
CA LEU A 137 -4.04 14.78 -8.52
C LEU A 137 -4.92 13.52 -8.65
N MET A 138 -6.17 13.66 -9.11
CA MET A 138 -7.02 12.50 -9.40
C MET A 138 -6.43 11.59 -10.48
N ALA A 139 -5.89 12.19 -11.55
CA ALA A 139 -5.25 11.44 -12.63
C ALA A 139 -3.97 10.76 -12.14
N VAL A 140 -3.16 11.42 -11.30
CA VAL A 140 -1.98 10.82 -10.63
C VAL A 140 -2.39 9.61 -9.81
N ASN A 141 -3.34 9.77 -8.89
CA ASN A 141 -3.77 8.70 -8.00
C ASN A 141 -4.42 7.53 -8.76
N GLY A 142 -5.16 7.82 -9.84
CA GLY A 142 -5.70 6.80 -10.74
C GLY A 142 -4.60 6.01 -11.48
N LEU A 143 -3.60 6.71 -11.99
CA LEU A 143 -2.44 6.09 -12.67
C LEU A 143 -1.65 5.22 -11.69
N GLU A 144 -1.40 5.70 -10.47
CA GLU A 144 -0.70 4.96 -9.44
C GLU A 144 -1.51 3.77 -8.93
N GLY A 145 -2.81 3.96 -8.68
CA GLY A 145 -3.72 2.91 -8.25
C GLY A 145 -3.81 1.74 -9.23
N THR A 146 -3.55 2.01 -10.52
CA THR A 146 -3.44 0.99 -11.56
C THR A 146 -2.04 0.37 -11.60
N THR A 147 -1.00 1.21 -11.59
CA THR A 147 0.38 0.78 -11.84
C THR A 147 0.93 -0.04 -10.69
N ARG A 148 0.64 0.34 -9.44
CA ARG A 148 1.17 -0.34 -8.25
C ARG A 148 0.78 -1.83 -8.18
N PRO A 149 -0.50 -2.23 -8.27
CA PRO A 149 -0.87 -3.65 -8.27
C PRO A 149 -0.34 -4.40 -9.49
N LEU A 150 -0.42 -3.80 -10.68
CA LEU A 150 0.07 -4.42 -11.91
C LEU A 150 1.56 -4.72 -11.84
N VAL A 151 2.35 -3.75 -11.44
CA VAL A 151 3.81 -3.89 -11.38
C VAL A 151 4.23 -4.73 -10.17
N GLY A 152 3.73 -4.41 -8.97
CA GLY A 152 4.19 -5.03 -7.73
C GLY A 152 3.67 -6.44 -7.50
N GLN A 153 2.42 -6.71 -7.86
CA GLN A 153 1.79 -8.00 -7.55
C GLN A 153 1.74 -8.96 -8.74
N THR A 154 1.92 -8.46 -9.98
CA THR A 154 1.83 -9.30 -11.19
C THR A 154 3.16 -9.37 -11.93
N LEU A 155 3.67 -8.23 -12.40
CA LEU A 155 4.87 -8.21 -13.25
C LEU A 155 6.14 -8.57 -12.47
N ALA A 156 6.33 -8.00 -11.29
CA ALA A 156 7.55 -8.19 -10.53
C ALA A 156 7.78 -9.65 -10.10
N PRO A 157 6.81 -10.33 -9.45
CA PRO A 157 6.98 -11.75 -9.12
C PRO A 157 7.11 -12.62 -10.36
N GLY A 158 6.37 -12.32 -11.45
CA GLY A 158 6.43 -13.07 -12.69
C GLY A 158 7.79 -12.99 -13.37
N VAL A 159 8.34 -11.78 -13.53
CA VAL A 159 9.65 -11.57 -14.16
C VAL A 159 10.77 -12.16 -13.31
N VAL A 160 10.77 -11.86 -12.01
CA VAL A 160 11.83 -12.38 -11.11
C VAL A 160 11.73 -13.88 -10.94
N GLY A 161 10.51 -14.43 -10.87
CA GLY A 161 10.29 -15.88 -10.83
C GLY A 161 10.82 -16.59 -12.08
N ALA A 162 10.61 -16.01 -13.26
CA ALA A 162 11.16 -16.55 -14.51
C ALA A 162 12.71 -16.51 -14.52
N VAL A 163 13.32 -15.41 -14.03
CA VAL A 163 14.78 -15.28 -13.94
C VAL A 163 15.36 -16.31 -12.94
N ILE A 164 14.76 -16.44 -11.76
CA ILE A 164 15.17 -17.41 -10.75
C ILE A 164 15.03 -18.84 -11.27
N GLY A 165 13.90 -19.15 -11.93
CA GLY A 165 13.66 -20.48 -12.49
C GLY A 165 14.58 -20.85 -13.65
N ALA A 166 15.11 -19.87 -14.37
CA ALA A 166 16.08 -20.08 -15.46
C ALA A 166 17.56 -20.08 -14.98
N SER A 167 17.82 -19.71 -13.72
CA SER A 167 19.19 -19.56 -13.20
C SER A 167 19.28 -19.92 -11.71
N VAL A 168 19.69 -18.97 -10.89
CA VAL A 168 19.83 -19.10 -9.42
C VAL A 168 19.08 -17.98 -8.71
N PRO A 169 18.64 -18.16 -7.44
CA PRO A 169 17.94 -17.11 -6.70
C PRO A 169 18.67 -15.76 -6.65
N ALA A 170 20.01 -15.79 -6.55
CA ALA A 170 20.83 -14.58 -6.54
C ALA A 170 20.65 -13.69 -7.78
N ALA A 171 20.36 -14.27 -8.96
CA ALA A 171 20.08 -13.50 -10.17
C ALA A 171 18.81 -12.65 -10.04
N GLY A 172 17.80 -13.16 -9.34
CA GLY A 172 16.61 -12.38 -8.98
C GLY A 172 16.94 -11.16 -8.12
N GLY A 173 17.83 -11.33 -7.15
CA GLY A 173 18.29 -10.24 -6.30
C GLY A 173 19.11 -9.17 -7.07
N TYR A 174 19.91 -9.55 -8.04
CA TYR A 174 20.60 -8.58 -8.92
C TYR A 174 19.63 -7.85 -9.85
N LEU A 175 18.56 -8.50 -10.32
CA LEU A 175 17.53 -7.83 -11.09
C LEU A 175 16.81 -6.76 -10.24
N ILE A 176 16.52 -7.08 -8.97
CA ILE A 176 15.99 -6.11 -8.00
C ILE A 176 16.99 -4.96 -7.80
N ALA A 177 18.27 -5.26 -7.59
CA ALA A 177 19.31 -4.23 -7.45
C ALA A 177 19.40 -3.34 -8.70
N GLY A 178 19.31 -3.91 -9.90
CA GLY A 178 19.26 -3.16 -11.16
C GLY A 178 18.06 -2.20 -11.22
N ALA A 179 16.87 -2.66 -10.86
CA ALA A 179 15.67 -1.83 -10.79
C ALA A 179 15.83 -0.69 -9.77
N LEU A 180 16.36 -0.98 -8.57
CA LEU A 180 16.64 0.02 -7.54
C LEU A 180 17.72 1.03 -7.97
N GLY A 181 18.75 0.59 -8.70
CA GLY A 181 19.75 1.48 -9.29
C GLY A 181 19.16 2.45 -10.30
N LEU A 182 18.29 1.97 -11.18
CA LEU A 182 17.55 2.81 -12.12
C LEU A 182 16.57 3.76 -11.39
N ALA A 183 15.90 3.28 -10.34
CA ALA A 183 15.05 4.12 -9.48
C ALA A 183 15.86 5.23 -8.82
N LEU A 184 17.05 4.92 -8.31
CA LEU A 184 17.96 5.89 -7.71
C LEU A 184 18.41 6.94 -8.73
N ILE A 185 18.77 6.55 -9.95
CA ILE A 185 19.10 7.48 -11.03
C ILE A 185 17.91 8.40 -11.34
N ALA A 186 16.68 7.86 -11.38
CA ALA A 186 15.49 8.66 -11.58
C ALA A 186 15.26 9.64 -10.41
N ALA A 187 15.41 9.19 -9.17
CA ALA A 187 15.26 10.03 -7.98
C ALA A 187 16.31 11.17 -7.91
N LEU A 188 17.53 10.92 -8.34
CA LEU A 188 18.57 11.95 -8.41
C LEU A 188 18.24 13.06 -9.41
N ARG A 189 17.45 12.74 -10.46
CA ARG A 189 16.98 13.73 -11.45
C ARG A 189 15.78 14.56 -10.99
N LEU A 190 15.22 14.28 -9.83
CA LEU A 190 14.17 15.13 -9.26
C LEU A 190 14.68 16.55 -9.07
N PRO A 191 13.83 17.58 -9.26
CA PRO A 191 14.20 18.95 -9.00
C PRO A 191 14.83 19.11 -7.61
N ALA A 192 15.76 20.05 -7.48
CA ALA A 192 16.25 20.41 -6.16
C ALA A 192 15.05 20.88 -5.31
N PRO A 193 15.04 20.59 -3.98
CA PRO A 193 13.99 21.10 -3.12
C PRO A 193 13.92 22.63 -3.30
N CYS A 194 12.70 23.17 -3.53
CA CYS A 194 12.49 24.60 -3.45
C CYS A 194 12.88 25.05 -2.03
N SER A 195 13.55 26.18 -1.92
CA SER A 195 14.05 26.73 -0.64
C SER A 195 12.96 26.85 0.45
N ALA A 196 11.69 26.91 0.05
CA ALA A 196 10.53 26.85 0.97
C ALA A 196 10.39 25.53 1.77
N GLU A 197 11.04 24.43 1.34
CA GLU A 197 11.01 23.16 2.12
C GLU A 197 12.04 23.15 3.27
N THR A 198 13.05 24.04 3.21
CA THR A 198 14.16 24.06 4.18
C THR A 198 14.03 25.19 5.21
N ASP A 199 13.17 26.19 4.96
CA ASP A 199 13.00 27.37 5.83
C ASP A 199 12.00 27.16 7.00
N ALA A 200 11.41 25.99 7.12
CA ALA A 200 10.83 25.63 8.39
C ALA A 200 11.99 25.32 9.35
N GLU A 201 12.49 26.33 10.06
CA GLU A 201 12.97 26.17 11.42
C GLU A 201 11.81 25.59 12.23
N ALA A 202 11.50 24.31 12.00
CA ALA A 202 10.59 23.60 12.84
C ALA A 202 11.24 23.63 14.24
N PRO A 203 10.62 24.27 15.23
CA PRO A 203 11.16 24.26 16.59
C PRO A 203 11.46 22.80 16.91
N ALA A 204 12.55 22.54 17.63
CA ALA A 204 13.02 21.20 18.00
C ALA A 204 12.00 20.52 18.93
N THR A 205 10.80 20.27 18.40
CA THR A 205 9.76 19.48 19.04
C THR A 205 10.24 18.03 19.04
N SER A 206 10.03 17.32 20.14
CA SER A 206 10.43 15.92 20.22
C SER A 206 9.65 15.11 19.16
N ALA A 207 10.29 14.13 18.52
CA ALA A 207 9.64 13.23 17.55
C ALA A 207 8.32 12.62 18.11
N LEU A 208 8.28 12.40 19.44
CA LEU A 208 7.08 11.95 20.14
C LEU A 208 5.95 12.99 20.09
N ARG A 209 6.28 14.27 20.21
CA ARG A 209 5.29 15.35 20.13
C ARG A 209 4.70 15.46 18.72
N ASP A 210 5.53 15.33 17.69
CA ASP A 210 5.09 15.34 16.29
C ASP A 210 4.15 14.16 15.99
N LEU A 211 4.43 12.97 16.54
CA LEU A 211 3.52 11.83 16.47
C LEU A 211 2.20 12.12 17.18
N LEU A 212 2.25 12.66 18.39
CA LEU A 212 1.06 13.02 19.16
C LEU A 212 0.24 14.10 18.45
N ASP A 213 0.88 15.05 17.80
CA ASP A 213 0.21 16.08 16.98
C ASP A 213 -0.49 15.45 15.77
N GLY A 214 0.15 14.48 15.09
CA GLY A 214 -0.46 13.70 14.03
C GLY A 214 -1.70 12.93 14.50
N PHE A 215 -1.60 12.21 15.63
CA PHE A 215 -2.75 11.55 16.26
C PHE A 215 -3.82 12.57 16.67
N GLY A 216 -3.42 13.71 17.23
CA GLY A 216 -4.31 14.81 17.59
C GLY A 216 -5.06 15.36 16.38
N TYR A 217 -4.39 15.52 15.23
CA TYR A 217 -5.00 15.96 13.98
C TYR A 217 -6.04 14.94 13.48
N VAL A 218 -5.69 13.66 13.40
CA VAL A 218 -6.61 12.59 13.01
C VAL A 218 -7.81 12.53 13.96
N ALA A 219 -7.59 12.60 15.28
CA ALA A 219 -8.66 12.53 16.26
C ALA A 219 -9.62 13.74 16.21
N ARG A 220 -9.12 14.93 15.90
CA ARG A 220 -9.91 16.18 15.85
C ARG A 220 -10.58 16.37 14.49
N THR A 221 -9.97 15.88 13.41
CA THR A 221 -10.47 16.04 12.05
C THR A 221 -11.49 14.95 11.73
N ARG A 222 -12.78 15.26 11.81
CA ARG A 222 -13.89 14.28 11.73
C ARG A 222 -13.81 13.38 10.49
N TRP A 223 -13.59 13.97 9.30
CA TRP A 223 -13.56 13.19 8.06
C TRP A 223 -12.36 12.25 7.98
N VAL A 224 -11.19 12.67 8.45
CA VAL A 224 -10.00 11.79 8.53
C VAL A 224 -10.25 10.66 9.51
N ARG A 225 -10.73 11.00 10.72
CA ARG A 225 -11.03 10.00 11.75
C ARG A 225 -12.03 8.95 11.28
N SER A 226 -13.13 9.36 10.65
CA SER A 226 -14.12 8.40 10.14
C SER A 226 -13.58 7.53 9.02
N SER A 227 -12.75 8.05 8.12
CA SER A 227 -12.11 7.28 7.07
C SER A 227 -11.13 6.26 7.65
N VAL A 228 -10.30 6.66 8.61
CA VAL A 228 -9.34 5.78 9.29
C VAL A 228 -10.04 4.68 10.10
N LEU A 229 -11.13 5.03 10.81
CA LEU A 229 -11.93 4.03 11.55
C LEU A 229 -12.59 3.01 10.61
N LEU A 230 -13.10 3.46 9.46
CA LEU A 230 -13.63 2.55 8.45
C LEU A 230 -12.54 1.67 7.84
N ALA A 231 -11.39 2.24 7.50
CA ALA A 231 -10.24 1.49 6.98
C ALA A 231 -9.75 0.44 7.99
N ALA A 232 -9.70 0.78 9.28
CA ALA A 232 -9.38 -0.16 10.36
C ALA A 232 -10.40 -1.30 10.47
N ALA A 233 -11.69 -0.98 10.41
CA ALA A 233 -12.77 -1.98 10.43
C ALA A 233 -12.70 -2.91 9.20
N MET A 234 -12.43 -2.36 8.02
CA MET A 234 -12.21 -3.13 6.80
C MET A 234 -10.97 -4.01 6.91
N GLY A 235 -9.82 -3.46 7.32
CA GLY A 235 -8.60 -4.22 7.53
C GLY A 235 -8.80 -5.42 8.46
N LEU A 236 -9.54 -5.19 9.55
CA LEU A 236 -9.83 -6.24 10.54
C LEU A 236 -10.83 -7.29 10.04
N ALA A 237 -11.88 -6.87 9.35
CA ALA A 237 -12.97 -7.78 8.95
C ALA A 237 -12.69 -8.53 7.64
N VAL A 238 -11.89 -7.96 6.73
CA VAL A 238 -11.78 -8.43 5.34
C VAL A 238 -10.49 -9.21 5.10
N THR A 239 -9.34 -8.75 5.64
CA THR A 239 -8.02 -9.31 5.28
C THR A 239 -7.93 -10.81 5.60
N GLY A 240 -8.29 -11.21 6.81
CA GLY A 240 -8.21 -12.61 7.22
C GLY A 240 -9.10 -13.54 6.39
N PRO A 241 -10.41 -13.25 6.18
CA PRO A 241 -11.24 -14.05 5.29
C PRO A 241 -10.69 -14.16 3.86
N LEU A 242 -10.15 -13.09 3.28
CA LEU A 242 -9.56 -13.13 1.93
C LEU A 242 -8.25 -13.91 1.87
N GLU A 243 -7.36 -13.72 2.84
CA GLU A 243 -6.01 -14.29 2.80
C GLU A 243 -5.96 -15.73 3.33
N VAL A 244 -6.88 -16.12 4.24
CA VAL A 244 -6.85 -17.41 4.91
C VAL A 244 -8.02 -18.30 4.47
N LEU A 245 -9.26 -17.81 4.54
CA LEU A 245 -10.42 -18.65 4.30
C LEU A 245 -10.70 -18.86 2.82
N LEU A 246 -10.57 -17.82 2.00
CA LEU A 246 -10.89 -17.92 0.57
C LEU A 246 -10.03 -18.98 -0.13
N PRO A 247 -8.68 -18.99 0.00
CA PRO A 247 -7.87 -20.05 -0.59
C PRO A 247 -8.19 -21.44 0.00
N ALA A 248 -8.48 -21.52 1.30
CA ALA A 248 -8.82 -22.78 1.95
C ALA A 248 -10.15 -23.37 1.43
N VAL A 249 -11.18 -22.52 1.29
CA VAL A 249 -12.50 -22.94 0.74
C VAL A 249 -12.38 -23.36 -0.71
N ILE A 250 -11.70 -22.55 -1.55
CA ILE A 250 -11.52 -22.87 -2.98
C ILE A 250 -10.77 -24.20 -3.13
N ARG A 251 -9.70 -24.41 -2.36
CA ARG A 251 -8.91 -25.63 -2.41
C ARG A 251 -9.69 -26.87 -1.98
N SER A 252 -10.59 -26.74 -1.01
CA SER A 252 -11.40 -27.86 -0.52
C SER A 252 -12.59 -28.21 -1.41
N THR A 253 -13.01 -27.28 -2.28
CA THR A 253 -14.21 -27.43 -3.12
C THR A 253 -13.92 -27.69 -4.60
N HIS A 254 -12.64 -27.56 -5.05
CA HIS A 254 -12.25 -27.71 -6.46
C HIS A 254 -10.98 -28.55 -6.60
N ASP A 255 -10.99 -29.53 -7.50
CA ASP A 255 -9.83 -30.40 -7.76
C ASP A 255 -8.58 -29.61 -8.19
N ASN A 256 -8.76 -28.54 -8.95
CA ASN A 256 -7.68 -27.62 -9.36
C ASN A 256 -7.72 -26.30 -8.56
N GLY A 257 -7.82 -26.41 -7.25
CA GLY A 257 -7.94 -25.27 -6.33
C GLY A 257 -6.96 -24.14 -6.53
N PRO A 258 -5.64 -24.39 -6.70
CA PRO A 258 -4.66 -23.32 -6.93
C PRO A 258 -4.93 -22.48 -8.19
N ALA A 259 -5.30 -23.11 -9.32
CA ALA A 259 -5.61 -22.37 -10.54
C ALA A 259 -6.92 -21.58 -10.41
N VAL A 260 -7.95 -22.17 -9.80
CA VAL A 260 -9.21 -21.49 -9.51
C VAL A 260 -8.99 -20.28 -8.60
N TYR A 261 -8.19 -20.42 -7.55
CA TYR A 261 -7.84 -19.30 -6.67
C TYR A 261 -7.11 -18.18 -7.42
N GLY A 262 -6.19 -18.55 -8.32
CA GLY A 262 -5.51 -17.60 -9.20
C GLY A 262 -6.47 -16.77 -10.07
N VAL A 263 -7.50 -17.41 -10.66
CA VAL A 263 -8.54 -16.71 -11.43
C VAL A 263 -9.36 -15.77 -10.56
N VAL A 264 -9.77 -16.23 -9.38
CA VAL A 264 -10.56 -15.46 -8.42
C VAL A 264 -9.78 -14.24 -7.93
N LEU A 265 -8.50 -14.41 -7.59
CA LEU A 265 -7.63 -13.32 -7.16
C LEU A 265 -7.29 -12.37 -8.33
N GLY A 266 -7.11 -12.92 -9.53
CA GLY A 266 -6.94 -12.14 -10.76
C GLY A 266 -8.12 -11.22 -11.03
N ALA A 267 -9.35 -11.70 -10.80
CA ALA A 267 -10.56 -10.88 -10.94
C ALA A 267 -10.59 -9.69 -9.96
N LEU A 268 -10.16 -9.90 -8.72
CA LEU A 268 -9.97 -8.82 -7.73
C LEU A 268 -9.01 -7.74 -8.27
N GLY A 269 -7.86 -8.17 -8.80
CA GLY A 269 -6.85 -7.26 -9.37
C GLY A 269 -7.37 -6.48 -10.57
N VAL A 270 -8.04 -7.16 -11.52
CA VAL A 270 -8.67 -6.51 -12.68
C VAL A 270 -9.73 -5.51 -12.26
N GLY A 271 -10.56 -5.86 -11.27
CA GLY A 271 -11.54 -4.95 -10.68
C GLY A 271 -10.86 -3.70 -10.14
N GLY A 272 -9.82 -3.84 -9.29
CA GLY A 272 -9.07 -2.74 -8.73
C GLY A 272 -8.47 -1.81 -9.79
N LEU A 273 -7.88 -2.39 -10.83
CA LEU A 273 -7.36 -1.67 -11.99
C LEU A 273 -8.44 -0.83 -12.68
N VAL A 274 -9.58 -1.45 -13.01
CA VAL A 274 -10.70 -0.76 -13.66
C VAL A 274 -11.24 0.35 -12.78
N GLY A 275 -11.46 0.08 -11.49
CA GLY A 275 -11.96 1.07 -10.53
C GLY A 275 -11.03 2.28 -10.39
N SER A 276 -9.72 2.05 -10.29
CA SER A 276 -8.72 3.11 -10.20
C SER A 276 -8.66 3.96 -11.47
N LEU A 277 -8.72 3.34 -12.65
CA LEU A 277 -8.73 4.07 -13.93
C LEU A 277 -9.99 4.91 -14.10
N VAL A 278 -11.16 4.34 -13.76
CA VAL A 278 -12.44 5.05 -13.84
C VAL A 278 -12.42 6.26 -12.90
N ALA A 279 -12.03 6.07 -11.63
CA ALA A 279 -11.95 7.16 -10.67
C ALA A 279 -10.93 8.23 -11.09
N GLY A 280 -9.74 7.82 -11.57
CA GLY A 280 -8.70 8.75 -12.04
C GLY A 280 -9.09 9.55 -13.29
N SER A 281 -10.16 9.12 -14.00
CA SER A 281 -10.73 9.85 -15.14
C SER A 281 -11.79 10.88 -14.75
N TRP A 282 -12.22 10.90 -13.50
CA TRP A 282 -13.23 11.82 -12.98
C TRP A 282 -12.61 13.01 -12.24
N PRO A 283 -13.29 14.17 -12.18
CA PRO A 283 -12.91 15.22 -11.25
C PRO A 283 -13.20 14.80 -9.82
N THR A 284 -12.49 15.35 -8.85
CA THR A 284 -12.76 15.10 -7.42
C THR A 284 -14.21 15.41 -7.10
N PRO A 285 -14.98 14.46 -6.54
CA PRO A 285 -16.38 14.71 -6.22
C PRO A 285 -16.51 15.78 -5.15
N SER A 286 -17.43 16.73 -5.33
CA SER A 286 -17.71 17.79 -4.34
C SER A 286 -18.16 17.21 -2.98
N HIS A 287 -18.80 16.04 -2.99
CA HIS A 287 -19.17 15.27 -1.80
C HIS A 287 -18.33 14.01 -1.71
N PHE A 288 -17.00 14.16 -1.69
CA PHE A 288 -16.06 13.04 -1.76
C PHE A 288 -16.24 12.01 -0.64
N LEU A 289 -16.52 12.46 0.59
CA LEU A 289 -16.58 11.56 1.75
C LEU A 289 -17.74 10.55 1.64
N PRO A 290 -19.00 10.93 1.38
CA PRO A 290 -20.07 9.97 1.13
C PRO A 290 -19.77 9.01 -0.04
N VAL A 291 -19.23 9.52 -1.14
CA VAL A 291 -18.91 8.70 -2.32
C VAL A 291 -17.85 7.64 -1.97
N MET A 292 -16.75 8.05 -1.36
CA MET A 292 -15.65 7.18 -0.95
C MET A 292 -16.09 6.12 0.05
N VAL A 293 -16.75 6.53 1.14
CA VAL A 293 -17.21 5.62 2.20
C VAL A 293 -18.25 4.63 1.68
N SER A 294 -19.16 5.10 0.79
CA SER A 294 -20.14 4.23 0.16
C SER A 294 -19.48 3.24 -0.78
N ALA A 295 -18.51 3.66 -1.58
CA ALA A 295 -17.75 2.77 -2.46
C ALA A 295 -17.10 1.66 -1.62
N TRP A 296 -16.37 2.00 -0.56
CA TRP A 296 -15.73 1.02 0.31
C TRP A 296 -16.73 0.10 1.01
N ALA A 297 -17.76 0.65 1.65
CA ALA A 297 -18.70 -0.14 2.45
C ALA A 297 -19.58 -1.05 1.60
N LEU A 298 -20.18 -0.53 0.53
CA LEU A 298 -21.03 -1.32 -0.37
C LEU A 298 -20.19 -2.30 -1.20
N GLY A 299 -18.97 -1.88 -1.56
CA GLY A 299 -18.03 -2.74 -2.26
C GLY A 299 -17.60 -3.98 -1.48
N CYS A 300 -17.68 -3.98 -0.15
CA CYS A 300 -17.43 -5.16 0.66
C CYS A 300 -18.57 -6.19 0.63
N LEU A 301 -19.81 -5.81 0.30
CA LEU A 301 -20.96 -6.73 0.31
C LEU A 301 -20.74 -8.02 -0.51
N PRO A 302 -20.11 -7.97 -1.70
CA PRO A 302 -19.83 -9.18 -2.48
C PRO A 302 -18.90 -10.18 -1.78
N LEU A 303 -18.17 -9.78 -0.73
CA LEU A 303 -17.36 -10.71 0.07
C LEU A 303 -18.21 -11.75 0.83
N ALA A 304 -19.51 -11.54 0.92
CA ALA A 304 -20.45 -12.56 1.43
C ALA A 304 -20.76 -13.67 0.40
N ILE A 305 -20.44 -13.51 -0.87
CA ILE A 305 -20.74 -14.49 -1.95
C ILE A 305 -20.16 -15.87 -1.65
N PRO A 306 -18.91 -16.05 -1.17
CA PRO A 306 -18.38 -17.38 -0.84
C PRO A 306 -19.15 -18.12 0.27
N ALA A 307 -19.98 -17.42 1.04
CA ALA A 307 -20.89 -18.05 2.00
C ALA A 307 -22.12 -18.67 1.35
N LEU A 308 -22.46 -18.25 0.13
CA LEU A 308 -23.70 -18.61 -0.57
C LEU A 308 -23.47 -19.59 -1.72
N THR A 309 -22.25 -19.61 -2.30
CA THR A 309 -21.93 -20.45 -3.46
C THR A 309 -20.44 -20.77 -3.53
N ASN A 310 -20.15 -21.95 -4.08
CA ASN A 310 -18.79 -22.35 -4.44
C ASN A 310 -18.48 -22.12 -5.92
N ASN A 311 -19.39 -21.51 -6.70
CA ASN A 311 -19.16 -21.25 -8.11
C ASN A 311 -18.06 -20.19 -8.28
N PRO A 312 -16.88 -20.56 -8.87
CA PRO A 312 -15.72 -19.67 -8.94
C PRO A 312 -15.97 -18.43 -9.80
N TRP A 313 -16.83 -18.52 -10.80
CA TRP A 313 -17.16 -17.38 -11.67
C TRP A 313 -18.00 -16.34 -10.95
N ILE A 314 -18.94 -16.78 -10.08
CA ILE A 314 -19.75 -15.86 -9.28
C ILE A 314 -18.88 -15.21 -8.19
N ILE A 315 -17.99 -15.99 -7.55
CA ILE A 315 -17.01 -15.47 -6.59
C ILE A 315 -16.08 -14.45 -7.28
N SER A 316 -15.56 -14.78 -8.48
CA SER A 316 -14.70 -13.88 -9.25
C SER A 316 -15.41 -12.57 -9.60
N ALA A 317 -16.67 -12.63 -10.05
CA ALA A 317 -17.45 -11.43 -10.33
C ALA A 317 -17.64 -10.55 -9.08
N GLY A 318 -17.92 -11.17 -7.93
CA GLY A 318 -18.02 -10.47 -6.64
C GLY A 318 -16.71 -9.81 -6.24
N LEU A 319 -15.57 -10.52 -6.38
CA LEU A 319 -14.26 -9.97 -6.05
C LEU A 319 -13.83 -8.87 -7.05
N ALA A 320 -14.23 -8.96 -8.31
CA ALA A 320 -14.00 -7.86 -9.26
C ALA A 320 -14.74 -6.58 -8.84
N VAL A 321 -15.99 -6.70 -8.38
CA VAL A 321 -16.77 -5.57 -7.85
C VAL A 321 -16.11 -5.01 -6.59
N TYR A 322 -15.71 -5.86 -5.66
CA TYR A 322 -14.97 -5.46 -4.46
C TYR A 322 -13.68 -4.73 -4.84
N GLY A 323 -12.86 -5.30 -5.72
CA GLY A 323 -11.63 -4.69 -6.20
C GLY A 323 -11.86 -3.32 -6.82
N ALA A 324 -12.88 -3.20 -7.70
CA ALA A 324 -13.23 -1.92 -8.34
C ALA A 324 -13.60 -0.85 -7.30
N SER A 325 -14.39 -1.23 -6.30
CA SER A 325 -14.81 -0.32 -5.23
C SER A 325 -13.65 0.13 -4.36
N ILE A 326 -12.72 -0.77 -4.04
CA ILE A 326 -11.48 -0.42 -3.33
C ILE A 326 -10.64 0.53 -4.18
N GLY A 327 -10.47 0.24 -5.48
CA GLY A 327 -9.70 1.10 -6.39
C GLY A 327 -10.29 2.53 -6.45
N VAL A 328 -11.60 2.65 -6.62
CA VAL A 328 -12.29 3.98 -6.58
C VAL A 328 -12.02 4.70 -5.28
N GLY A 329 -12.26 4.03 -4.14
CA GLY A 329 -12.11 4.65 -2.83
C GLY A 329 -10.66 5.08 -2.52
N MET A 330 -9.67 4.27 -2.91
CA MET A 330 -8.25 4.58 -2.72
C MET A 330 -7.79 5.79 -3.55
N VAL A 331 -8.28 5.92 -4.80
CA VAL A 331 -7.96 7.10 -5.64
C VAL A 331 -8.55 8.37 -5.02
N ILE A 332 -9.81 8.32 -4.57
CA ILE A 332 -10.45 9.46 -3.90
C ILE A 332 -9.71 9.78 -2.59
N TRP A 333 -9.38 8.76 -1.77
CA TRP A 333 -8.67 8.94 -0.51
C TRP A 333 -7.33 9.64 -0.70
N GLY A 334 -6.48 9.13 -1.61
CA GLY A 334 -5.19 9.73 -1.91
C GLY A 334 -5.30 11.19 -2.34
N THR A 335 -6.25 11.49 -3.24
CA THR A 335 -6.49 12.85 -3.74
C THR A 335 -6.93 13.79 -2.62
N VAL A 336 -7.95 13.37 -1.86
CA VAL A 336 -8.53 14.22 -0.81
C VAL A 336 -7.55 14.45 0.34
N LEU A 337 -6.73 13.44 0.66
CA LEU A 337 -5.66 13.60 1.64
C LEU A 337 -4.67 14.69 1.20
N GLN A 338 -4.28 14.68 -0.08
CA GLN A 338 -3.34 15.64 -0.66
C GLN A 338 -3.93 17.06 -0.84
N GLU A 339 -5.25 17.17 -1.08
CA GLU A 339 -5.93 18.45 -1.27
C GLU A 339 -6.34 19.15 0.04
N HIS A 340 -6.67 18.37 1.09
CA HIS A 340 -7.32 18.92 2.29
C HIS A 340 -6.46 18.83 3.55
N VAL A 341 -5.37 18.08 3.55
CA VAL A 341 -4.42 18.05 4.67
C VAL A 341 -3.32 19.07 4.42
N PRO A 342 -3.01 19.96 5.37
CA PRO A 342 -1.87 20.87 5.24
C PRO A 342 -0.58 20.12 4.91
N LEU A 343 0.22 20.65 4.00
CA LEU A 343 1.48 20.02 3.56
C LEU A 343 2.41 19.66 4.72
N GLU A 344 2.41 20.50 5.77
CA GLU A 344 3.18 20.31 7.00
C GLU A 344 2.75 19.07 7.81
N MET A 345 1.48 18.65 7.67
CA MET A 345 0.90 17.51 8.37
C MET A 345 0.73 16.27 7.49
N LEU A 346 0.88 16.42 6.17
CA LEU A 346 0.55 15.37 5.19
C LEU A 346 1.40 14.12 5.42
N GLY A 347 2.70 14.27 5.67
CA GLY A 347 3.59 13.16 5.96
C GLY A 347 3.21 12.39 7.23
N ARG A 348 2.83 13.12 8.30
CA ARG A 348 2.39 12.53 9.58
C ARG A 348 1.07 11.79 9.44
N VAL A 349 0.10 12.37 8.76
CA VAL A 349 -1.21 11.76 8.53
C VAL A 349 -1.08 10.54 7.62
N ALA A 350 -0.30 10.63 6.54
CA ALA A 350 -0.06 9.52 5.62
C ALA A 350 0.65 8.34 6.32
N SER A 351 1.61 8.60 7.21
CA SER A 351 2.28 7.53 7.95
C SER A 351 1.39 6.87 9.00
N LEU A 352 0.50 7.64 9.65
CA LEU A 352 -0.48 7.09 10.57
C LEU A 352 -1.53 6.23 9.84
N ASP A 353 -2.02 6.69 8.70
CA ASP A 353 -2.93 5.93 7.84
C ASP A 353 -2.28 4.60 7.42
N PHE A 354 -1.04 4.65 6.95
CA PHE A 354 -0.26 3.48 6.56
C PHE A 354 -0.04 2.52 7.74
N PHE A 355 0.35 3.05 8.91
CA PHE A 355 0.53 2.25 10.12
C PHE A 355 -0.75 1.53 10.53
N ILE A 356 -1.87 2.25 10.60
CA ILE A 356 -3.16 1.69 10.97
C ILE A 356 -3.58 0.62 9.95
N SER A 357 -3.45 0.90 8.67
CA SER A 357 -3.81 -0.04 7.60
C SER A 357 -3.02 -1.35 7.69
N ILE A 358 -1.72 -1.28 8.03
CA ILE A 358 -0.86 -2.46 8.17
C ILE A 358 -1.07 -3.18 9.50
N ALA A 359 -1.23 -2.45 10.60
CA ALA A 359 -1.32 -3.03 11.94
C ALA A 359 -2.51 -3.99 12.10
N PHE A 360 -3.62 -3.74 11.41
CA PHE A 360 -4.81 -4.58 11.46
C PHE A 360 -4.74 -5.83 10.59
N MET A 361 -3.83 -5.92 9.61
CA MET A 361 -3.70 -7.11 8.75
C MET A 361 -3.30 -8.37 9.54
N PRO A 362 -2.19 -8.39 10.29
CA PRO A 362 -1.81 -9.58 11.08
C PRO A 362 -2.87 -9.94 12.12
N LEU A 363 -3.50 -8.94 12.73
CA LEU A 363 -4.56 -9.14 13.70
C LEU A 363 -5.78 -9.82 13.07
N SER A 364 -6.20 -9.36 11.88
CA SER A 364 -7.30 -9.98 11.12
C SER A 364 -7.00 -11.43 10.78
N ILE A 365 -5.78 -11.71 10.30
CA ILE A 365 -5.34 -13.07 9.95
C ILE A 365 -5.37 -13.98 11.20
N ALA A 366 -4.82 -13.51 12.32
CA ALA A 366 -4.78 -14.26 13.58
C ALA A 366 -6.19 -14.52 14.13
N LEU A 367 -7.04 -13.49 14.14
CA LEU A 367 -8.44 -13.62 14.58
C LEU A 367 -9.23 -14.56 13.68
N THR A 368 -9.07 -14.48 12.37
CA THR A 368 -9.74 -15.39 11.43
C THR A 368 -9.30 -16.83 11.66
N GLY A 369 -7.99 -17.08 11.83
CA GLY A 369 -7.47 -18.40 12.15
C GLY A 369 -8.00 -18.97 13.48
N LEU A 370 -8.15 -18.11 14.49
CA LEU A 370 -8.73 -18.51 15.78
C LEU A 370 -10.25 -18.75 15.67
N LEU A 371 -10.98 -17.82 15.08
CA LEU A 371 -12.44 -17.87 14.97
C LEU A 371 -12.90 -19.01 14.05
N SER A 372 -12.16 -19.34 13.00
CA SER A 372 -12.51 -20.44 12.09
C SER A 372 -12.54 -21.82 12.74
N ARG A 373 -11.99 -21.97 13.95
CA ARG A 373 -12.10 -23.20 14.75
C ARG A 373 -13.47 -23.37 15.42
N HIS A 374 -14.21 -22.27 15.61
CA HIS A 374 -15.46 -22.23 16.36
C HIS A 374 -16.65 -21.70 15.55
N ILE A 375 -16.37 -20.95 14.49
CA ILE A 375 -17.37 -20.28 13.66
C ILE A 375 -17.21 -20.75 12.21
N ALA A 376 -18.32 -21.04 11.55
CA ALA A 376 -18.33 -21.45 10.15
C ALA A 376 -17.70 -20.37 9.25
N ALA A 377 -16.92 -20.78 8.26
CA ALA A 377 -16.29 -19.87 7.29
C ALA A 377 -17.32 -18.95 6.61
N ALA A 378 -18.53 -19.47 6.33
CA ALA A 378 -19.64 -18.69 5.78
C ALA A 378 -19.97 -17.45 6.63
N SER A 379 -20.03 -17.60 7.96
CA SER A 379 -20.33 -16.48 8.87
C SER A 379 -19.23 -15.42 8.85
N LEU A 380 -17.97 -15.83 8.69
CA LEU A 380 -16.82 -14.91 8.60
C LEU A 380 -16.81 -14.13 7.26
N PHE A 381 -17.21 -14.78 6.15
CA PHE A 381 -17.42 -14.10 4.88
C PHE A 381 -18.58 -13.09 4.93
N ILE A 382 -19.69 -13.47 5.57
CA ILE A 382 -20.82 -12.55 5.79
C ILE A 382 -20.36 -11.35 6.64
N ALA A 383 -19.60 -11.60 7.71
CA ALA A 383 -19.05 -10.53 8.53
C ALA A 383 -18.11 -9.60 7.73
N ALA A 384 -17.24 -10.16 6.86
CA ALA A 384 -16.39 -9.38 5.97
C ALA A 384 -17.20 -8.43 5.06
N GLY A 385 -18.36 -8.88 4.58
CA GLY A 385 -19.26 -8.03 3.79
C GLY A 385 -20.04 -7.00 4.59
N LEU A 386 -20.50 -7.34 5.79
CA LEU A 386 -21.46 -6.52 6.54
C LEU A 386 -20.80 -5.58 7.56
N VAL A 387 -19.67 -5.93 8.16
CA VAL A 387 -19.00 -5.10 9.19
C VAL A 387 -18.62 -3.70 8.65
N PRO A 388 -18.02 -3.56 7.44
CA PRO A 388 -17.75 -2.24 6.90
C PRO A 388 -19.02 -1.40 6.68
N LEU A 389 -20.09 -2.02 6.21
CA LEU A 389 -21.38 -1.34 6.02
C LEU A 389 -21.99 -0.92 7.37
N ALA A 390 -22.00 -1.79 8.35
CA ALA A 390 -22.48 -1.48 9.70
C ALA A 390 -21.67 -0.34 10.33
N THR A 391 -20.33 -0.37 10.17
CA THR A 391 -19.44 0.71 10.63
C THR A 391 -19.78 2.03 9.95
N THR A 392 -20.03 2.02 8.64
CA THR A 392 -20.40 3.22 7.88
C THR A 392 -21.74 3.79 8.35
N ILE A 393 -22.74 2.93 8.54
CA ILE A 393 -24.06 3.34 9.06
C ILE A 393 -23.91 3.97 10.46
N LEU A 394 -23.14 3.32 11.34
CA LEU A 394 -22.86 3.84 12.68
C LEU A 394 -22.20 5.23 12.62
N LEU A 395 -21.17 5.40 11.78
CA LEU A 395 -20.49 6.69 11.60
C LEU A 395 -21.42 7.75 11.02
N ALA A 396 -22.35 7.38 10.13
CA ALA A 396 -23.35 8.28 9.58
C ALA A 396 -24.34 8.74 10.67
N VAL A 397 -24.89 7.81 11.46
CA VAL A 397 -25.82 8.09 12.57
C VAL A 397 -25.15 8.98 13.62
N LEU A 398 -23.87 8.76 13.91
CA LEU A 398 -23.09 9.58 14.84
C LEU A 398 -22.70 10.97 14.24
N GLY A 399 -23.13 11.29 13.01
CA GLY A 399 -22.83 12.57 12.35
C GLY A 399 -21.35 12.78 12.02
N GLN A 400 -20.60 11.68 11.90
CA GLN A 400 -19.16 11.74 11.65
C GLN A 400 -18.82 11.89 10.14
N LEU A 401 -19.76 11.57 9.23
CA LEU A 401 -19.58 11.61 7.78
C LEU A 401 -19.95 12.99 7.20
N ARG A 402 -19.38 14.05 7.76
CA ARG A 402 -19.55 15.41 7.23
C ARG A 402 -18.31 15.79 6.43
N THR A 403 -18.49 16.09 5.14
CA THR A 403 -17.45 16.71 4.29
C THR A 403 -17.02 18.04 4.92
N PRO A 404 -15.72 18.33 4.98
CA PRO A 404 -15.27 19.66 5.32
C PRO A 404 -15.89 20.65 4.32
N ARG A 405 -16.37 21.80 4.80
CA ARG A 405 -16.72 22.90 3.89
C ARG A 405 -15.40 23.33 3.26
N THR A 406 -15.33 23.26 1.94
CA THR A 406 -14.22 23.82 1.19
C THR A 406 -14.18 25.32 1.47
N THR A 407 -13.33 25.75 2.39
CA THR A 407 -12.77 27.10 2.32
C THR A 407 -11.75 27.00 1.18
N PRO A 408 -11.93 27.73 0.07
CA PRO A 408 -10.88 27.85 -0.92
C PRO A 408 -9.65 28.33 -0.14
N VAL A 409 -8.53 27.61 -0.24
CA VAL A 409 -7.24 28.20 0.11
C VAL A 409 -7.16 29.45 -0.71
N ALA A 410 -7.21 30.61 -0.06
CA ALA A 410 -7.12 31.90 -0.72
C ALA A 410 -5.88 31.83 -1.61
N ALA A 411 -6.12 31.91 -2.92
CA ALA A 411 -5.05 32.16 -3.86
C ALA A 411 -4.34 33.42 -3.33
N GLY A 412 -3.08 33.26 -2.94
CA GLY A 412 -2.29 34.36 -2.41
C GLY A 412 -2.42 35.52 -3.38
N GLU A 413 -2.88 36.63 -2.86
CA GLU A 413 -2.82 37.91 -3.54
C GLU A 413 -1.34 38.15 -3.91
N GLU A 414 -1.16 38.55 -5.16
CA GLU A 414 0.07 38.86 -5.87
C GLU A 414 1.05 39.76 -5.11
#